data_a97ebf24bc52900564e11d354a92cb24
#
_entry.id   a97ebf24bc52900564e11d354a92cb24
#
_cell.length_a   1.000
_cell.length_b   1.000
_cell.length_c   1.000
_cell.angle_alpha   90.00
_cell.angle_beta   90.00
_cell.angle_gamma   90.00
#
_symmetry.space_group_name_H-M   'P 1'
#
loop_
_entity.id
_entity.type
_entity.pdbx_description
1 polymer ?
#
loop_
_entity_poly.entity_id
_entity_poly.type
_entity_poly.pdbx_seq_one_letter_code
_entity_poly.pdbx_strand_id
1 'polypeptide(L)'
;MGLSMIGPTLLEYGTEEQKTRHLPRIARGEIAWCQGYSEPNAGSDLASLQTRALDQGDHYLVNGSKIWTSGAMHADWIFCLVRTNVDVPKHEGISFLLFSMDSPGVSVKPIRLINGESPFCQTFFDDVQVPKNDLVHRENQGWTVAKRLLQHERSGLAALANADAAGPLERIKPEADWGTLMRHYLSDYEAETPVIRDRITTVSMLHRAFLLTQQRTLAERDHEVPGAATSIFKYVEAELVKSQLEAQQWLRGSQALGWEGEGFDAEELKMNRLNYEAKSISIAGGSNEVQLNIIAKRVLGLPDG
;
A
#
# COMPACT_ATOMS: atom_id res chain seq x y z
N MET A 1 7.90 -0.88 5.70
CA MET A 1 7.16 0.18 6.42
C MET A 1 8.07 1.01 7.34
N GLY A 2 9.05 0.43 8.00
CA GLY A 2 9.97 1.16 8.88
C GLY A 2 10.64 2.36 8.20
N LEU A 3 11.47 2.11 7.20
CA LEU A 3 12.26 3.13 6.51
C LEU A 3 11.46 4.09 5.64
N SER A 4 10.41 3.59 4.98
CA SER A 4 9.67 4.36 3.96
C SER A 4 8.44 5.11 4.50
N MET A 5 7.94 4.76 5.68
CA MET A 5 6.68 5.28 6.23
C MET A 5 6.85 5.83 7.63
N ILE A 6 7.00 4.98 8.65
CA ILE A 6 7.02 5.43 10.05
C ILE A 6 8.32 6.17 10.42
N GLY A 7 9.46 5.79 9.87
CA GLY A 7 10.74 6.48 10.12
C GLY A 7 10.68 7.97 9.75
N PRO A 8 10.39 8.34 8.48
CA PRO A 8 10.19 9.73 8.09
C PRO A 8 9.12 10.45 8.89
N THR A 9 8.02 9.76 9.23
CA THR A 9 6.94 10.33 10.04
C THR A 9 7.42 10.66 11.45
N LEU A 10 8.21 9.80 12.08
CA LEU A 10 8.80 10.07 13.40
C LEU A 10 9.82 11.21 13.38
N LEU A 11 10.60 11.35 12.30
CA LEU A 11 11.51 12.49 12.13
C LEU A 11 10.76 13.82 12.16
N GLU A 12 9.56 13.90 11.58
CA GLU A 12 8.76 15.11 11.52
C GLU A 12 7.90 15.34 12.78
N TYR A 13 7.26 14.31 13.32
CA TYR A 13 6.21 14.42 14.35
C TYR A 13 6.53 13.74 15.68
N GLY A 14 7.53 12.86 15.70
CA GLY A 14 7.91 12.14 16.91
C GLY A 14 8.59 13.02 17.95
N THR A 15 8.42 12.65 19.21
CA THR A 15 9.21 13.23 20.32
C THR A 15 10.66 12.74 20.23
N GLU A 16 11.58 13.42 20.90
CA GLU A 16 13.00 12.99 20.94
C GLU A 16 13.16 11.61 21.57
N GLU A 17 12.31 11.26 22.55
CA GLU A 17 12.28 9.93 23.14
C GLU A 17 11.86 8.87 22.10
N GLN A 18 10.78 9.11 21.34
CA GLN A 18 10.31 8.22 20.27
C GLN A 18 11.37 8.05 19.17
N LYS A 19 12.01 9.16 18.76
CA LYS A 19 13.09 9.13 17.77
C LYS A 19 14.26 8.28 18.25
N THR A 20 14.73 8.52 19.46
CA THR A 20 15.87 7.79 20.04
C THR A 20 15.56 6.31 20.19
N ARG A 21 14.33 5.95 20.59
CA ARG A 21 13.89 4.57 20.80
C ARG A 21 13.74 3.81 19.49
N HIS A 22 13.20 4.42 18.45
CA HIS A 22 12.78 3.69 17.25
C HIS A 22 13.69 3.88 16.04
N LEU A 23 14.17 5.10 15.75
CA LEU A 23 14.88 5.36 14.49
C LEU A 23 16.16 4.54 14.30
N PRO A 24 17.03 4.37 15.32
CA PRO A 24 18.23 3.54 15.15
C PRO A 24 17.91 2.07 14.85
N ARG A 25 16.87 1.53 15.48
CA ARG A 25 16.42 0.14 15.27
C ARG A 25 15.77 -0.04 13.89
N ILE A 26 14.99 0.96 13.43
CA ILE A 26 14.42 0.99 12.08
C ILE A 26 15.54 1.01 11.05
N ALA A 27 16.56 1.88 11.22
CA ALA A 27 17.65 2.01 10.27
C ALA A 27 18.51 0.74 10.15
N ARG A 28 18.64 -0.04 11.22
CA ARG A 28 19.37 -1.32 11.23
C ARG A 28 18.49 -2.53 10.86
N GLY A 29 17.18 -2.33 10.59
CA GLY A 29 16.26 -3.43 10.30
C GLY A 29 15.97 -4.35 11.48
N GLU A 30 16.16 -3.89 12.71
CA GLU A 30 16.00 -4.67 13.95
C GLU A 30 14.55 -4.78 14.42
N ILE A 31 13.66 -3.94 13.90
CA ILE A 31 12.24 -3.94 14.24
C ILE A 31 11.37 -3.84 12.98
N ALA A 32 10.40 -4.73 12.89
CA ALA A 32 9.39 -4.74 11.84
C ALA A 32 8.15 -3.96 12.28
N TRP A 33 7.56 -3.20 11.35
CA TRP A 33 6.38 -2.40 11.59
C TRP A 33 5.22 -2.82 10.71
N CYS A 34 4.00 -2.76 11.26
CA CYS A 34 2.77 -2.87 10.50
C CYS A 34 1.89 -1.63 10.67
N GLN A 35 0.93 -1.47 9.76
CA GLN A 35 0.03 -0.32 9.67
C GLN A 35 -1.38 -0.68 10.10
N GLY A 36 -1.90 -0.03 11.13
CA GLY A 36 -3.25 -0.18 11.63
C GLY A 36 -4.16 0.99 11.22
N TYR A 37 -4.56 1.05 9.94
CA TYR A 37 -5.41 2.12 9.42
C TYR A 37 -6.83 1.66 9.16
N SER A 38 -7.04 0.88 8.09
CA SER A 38 -8.36 0.44 7.65
C SER A 38 -9.06 -0.43 8.67
N GLU A 39 -10.38 -0.30 8.72
CA GLU A 39 -11.29 -1.17 9.47
C GLU A 39 -12.28 -1.83 8.52
N PRO A 40 -12.98 -2.90 8.93
CA PRO A 40 -13.96 -3.57 8.07
C PRO A 40 -14.98 -2.60 7.44
N ASN A 41 -15.35 -1.53 8.15
CA ASN A 41 -16.30 -0.51 7.71
C ASN A 41 -15.67 0.86 7.41
N ALA A 42 -14.34 0.99 7.44
CA ALA A 42 -13.63 2.25 7.20
C ALA A 42 -12.37 2.02 6.35
N GLY A 43 -12.56 1.91 5.05
CA GLY A 43 -11.51 1.81 4.03
C GLY A 43 -11.31 3.13 3.30
N SER A 44 -12.04 3.36 2.20
CA SER A 44 -11.97 4.63 1.44
C SER A 44 -12.38 5.83 2.28
N ASP A 45 -13.41 5.69 3.11
CA ASP A 45 -13.76 6.66 4.16
C ASP A 45 -13.01 6.34 5.47
N LEU A 46 -11.70 6.41 5.42
CA LEU A 46 -10.83 6.07 6.55
C LEU A 46 -11.14 6.91 7.80
N ALA A 47 -11.56 8.15 7.63
CA ALA A 47 -11.89 9.02 8.76
C ALA A 47 -13.10 8.53 9.59
N SER A 48 -13.87 7.56 9.08
CA SER A 48 -14.96 6.92 9.80
C SER A 48 -14.52 5.77 10.71
N LEU A 49 -13.22 5.59 10.93
CA LEU A 49 -12.66 4.58 11.84
C LEU A 49 -13.25 4.67 13.26
N GLN A 50 -13.42 3.52 13.89
CA GLN A 50 -14.10 3.38 15.19
C GLN A 50 -13.24 2.70 16.27
N THR A 51 -12.05 2.20 15.96
CA THR A 51 -11.12 1.69 16.99
C THR A 51 -10.89 2.78 18.02
N ARG A 52 -11.41 2.57 19.23
CA ARG A 52 -11.40 3.57 20.31
C ARG A 52 -10.09 3.54 21.06
N ALA A 53 -9.68 4.70 21.56
CA ALA A 53 -8.63 4.86 22.55
C ALA A 53 -9.16 5.77 23.66
N LEU A 54 -9.54 5.17 24.78
CA LEU A 54 -10.06 5.89 25.95
C LEU A 54 -8.91 6.36 26.82
N ASP A 55 -8.92 7.64 27.15
CA ASP A 55 -7.95 8.23 28.08
C ASP A 55 -8.17 7.71 29.51
N GLN A 56 -7.16 7.07 30.11
CA GLN A 56 -7.14 6.58 31.48
C GLN A 56 -6.17 7.37 32.37
N GLY A 57 -5.68 8.52 31.88
CA GLY A 57 -4.76 9.39 32.59
C GLY A 57 -3.30 9.13 32.20
N ASP A 58 -2.72 8.02 32.56
CA ASP A 58 -1.33 7.64 32.26
C ASP A 58 -1.21 6.81 30.95
N HIS A 59 -2.30 6.22 30.48
CA HIS A 59 -2.34 5.42 29.26
C HIS A 59 -3.65 5.61 28.48
N TYR A 60 -3.69 5.13 27.25
CA TYR A 60 -4.90 4.91 26.47
C TYR A 60 -5.31 3.45 26.54
N LEU A 61 -6.60 3.19 26.71
CA LEU A 61 -7.18 1.85 26.60
C LEU A 61 -7.75 1.68 25.19
N VAL A 62 -7.11 0.83 24.37
CA VAL A 62 -7.45 0.67 22.97
C VAL A 62 -8.30 -0.56 22.74
N ASN A 63 -9.46 -0.36 22.08
CA ASN A 63 -10.42 -1.40 21.72
C ASN A 63 -10.89 -1.25 20.28
N GLY A 64 -10.94 -2.36 19.54
CA GLY A 64 -11.42 -2.39 18.17
C GLY A 64 -10.68 -3.39 17.29
N SER A 65 -10.70 -3.17 15.98
CA SER A 65 -9.95 -4.02 15.05
C SER A 65 -9.52 -3.26 13.80
N LYS A 66 -8.40 -3.70 13.23
CA LYS A 66 -7.89 -3.23 11.94
C LYS A 66 -7.87 -4.38 10.94
N ILE A 67 -8.05 -4.04 9.66
CA ILE A 67 -8.02 -5.01 8.57
C ILE A 67 -6.98 -4.61 7.52
N TRP A 68 -6.57 -5.57 6.70
CA TRP A 68 -5.53 -5.39 5.68
C TRP A 68 -4.18 -4.99 6.27
N THR A 69 -3.91 -5.41 7.52
CA THR A 69 -2.65 -5.13 8.20
C THR A 69 -1.55 -6.01 7.62
N SER A 70 -0.77 -5.43 6.70
CA SER A 70 0.29 -6.15 5.98
C SER A 70 1.39 -6.58 6.94
N GLY A 71 1.75 -7.88 6.90
CA GLY A 71 2.86 -8.43 7.66
C GLY A 71 2.67 -8.45 9.18
N ALA A 72 1.45 -8.25 9.71
CA ALA A 72 1.19 -8.17 11.15
C ALA A 72 1.61 -9.43 11.92
N MET A 73 1.64 -10.61 11.28
CA MET A 73 2.13 -11.86 11.91
C MET A 73 3.63 -11.84 12.27
N HIS A 74 4.38 -10.91 11.69
CA HIS A 74 5.84 -10.81 11.85
C HIS A 74 6.29 -9.42 12.29
N ALA A 75 5.33 -8.53 12.59
CA ALA A 75 5.62 -7.18 13.02
C ALA A 75 5.83 -7.14 14.55
N ASP A 76 6.84 -6.38 14.97
CA ASP A 76 7.10 -6.10 16.39
C ASP A 76 6.25 -4.94 16.89
N TRP A 77 5.98 -3.96 16.01
CA TRP A 77 5.25 -2.73 16.35
C TRP A 77 4.19 -2.39 15.31
N ILE A 78 3.15 -1.73 15.79
CA ILE A 78 2.10 -1.16 14.94
C ILE A 78 2.05 0.36 15.13
N PHE A 79 1.87 1.09 14.03
CA PHE A 79 1.41 2.47 14.06
C PHE A 79 -0.08 2.50 13.69
N CYS A 80 -0.89 3.02 14.59
CA CYS A 80 -2.34 2.83 14.54
C CYS A 80 -3.10 4.15 14.62
N LEU A 81 -4.08 4.32 13.73
CA LEU A 81 -5.09 5.38 13.85
C LEU A 81 -6.21 4.94 14.78
N VAL A 82 -6.52 5.75 15.76
CA VAL A 82 -7.54 5.48 16.79
C VAL A 82 -8.47 6.67 16.98
N ARG A 83 -9.70 6.40 17.42
CA ARG A 83 -10.70 7.42 17.78
C ARG A 83 -10.54 7.80 19.25
N THR A 84 -10.03 9.01 19.49
CA THR A 84 -9.90 9.59 20.84
C THR A 84 -11.03 10.53 21.21
N ASN A 85 -11.69 11.14 20.21
CA ASN A 85 -12.85 12.01 20.43
C ASN A 85 -13.96 11.69 19.42
N VAL A 86 -15.19 11.48 19.90
CA VAL A 86 -16.39 11.20 19.10
C VAL A 86 -17.32 12.40 18.93
N ASP A 87 -17.10 13.46 19.71
CA ASP A 87 -17.98 14.64 19.80
C ASP A 87 -17.56 15.77 18.85
N VAL A 88 -16.60 15.50 17.97
CA VAL A 88 -16.07 16.47 16.99
C VAL A 88 -16.18 15.91 15.58
N PRO A 89 -16.01 16.74 14.52
CA PRO A 89 -15.95 16.24 13.15
C PRO A 89 -14.96 15.08 13.00
N LYS A 90 -15.30 14.08 12.20
CA LYS A 90 -14.59 12.78 12.15
C LYS A 90 -13.07 12.88 11.95
N HIS A 91 -12.58 13.90 11.25
CA HIS A 91 -11.15 14.12 11.04
C HIS A 91 -10.42 14.71 12.26
N GLU A 92 -11.16 15.36 13.16
CA GLU A 92 -10.62 16.10 14.30
C GLU A 92 -10.57 15.28 15.60
N GLY A 93 -11.12 14.06 15.59
CA GLY A 93 -11.15 13.16 16.75
C GLY A 93 -10.26 11.93 16.59
N ILE A 94 -9.25 11.97 15.72
CA ILE A 94 -8.35 10.85 15.43
C ILE A 94 -6.97 11.14 16.00
N SER A 95 -6.39 10.16 16.71
CA SER A 95 -5.02 10.17 17.21
C SER A 95 -4.17 9.08 16.56
N PHE A 96 -2.85 9.22 16.66
CA PHE A 96 -1.87 8.31 16.08
C PHE A 96 -1.03 7.69 17.19
N LEU A 97 -1.19 6.40 17.45
CA LEU A 97 -0.53 5.67 18.51
C LEU A 97 0.48 4.67 17.98
N LEU A 98 1.55 4.46 18.74
CA LEU A 98 2.53 3.40 18.54
C LEU A 98 2.40 2.39 19.67
N PHE A 99 2.36 1.10 19.36
CA PHE A 99 2.42 0.07 20.40
C PHE A 99 2.97 -1.25 19.88
N SER A 100 3.46 -2.07 20.82
CA SER A 100 3.99 -3.39 20.50
C SER A 100 2.89 -4.33 20.08
N MET A 101 3.18 -5.18 19.08
CA MET A 101 2.31 -6.28 18.68
C MET A 101 2.25 -7.41 19.73
N ASP A 102 3.22 -7.45 20.66
CA ASP A 102 3.24 -8.37 21.82
C ASP A 102 2.47 -7.84 23.03
N SER A 103 1.84 -6.65 22.93
CA SER A 103 1.04 -6.10 24.05
C SER A 103 -0.12 -7.04 24.38
N PRO A 104 -0.41 -7.26 25.69
CA PRO A 104 -1.60 -8.00 26.11
C PRO A 104 -2.85 -7.42 25.44
N GLY A 105 -3.73 -8.29 24.94
CA GLY A 105 -4.96 -7.91 24.23
C GLY A 105 -4.81 -7.72 22.72
N VAL A 106 -3.58 -7.75 22.18
CA VAL A 106 -3.38 -7.78 20.71
C VAL A 106 -3.48 -9.21 20.19
N SER A 107 -4.28 -9.42 19.15
CA SER A 107 -4.33 -10.69 18.45
C SER A 107 -4.44 -10.49 16.94
N VAL A 108 -3.89 -11.44 16.16
CA VAL A 108 -3.77 -11.34 14.71
C VAL A 108 -4.37 -12.57 14.04
N LYS A 109 -5.19 -12.36 13.01
CA LYS A 109 -5.72 -13.43 12.17
C LYS A 109 -5.33 -13.20 10.70
N PRO A 110 -4.63 -14.15 10.06
CA PRO A 110 -4.29 -14.05 8.64
C PRO A 110 -5.55 -14.08 7.77
N ILE A 111 -5.53 -13.31 6.69
CA ILE A 111 -6.59 -13.28 5.68
C ILE A 111 -6.09 -14.04 4.47
N ARG A 112 -6.75 -15.15 4.14
CA ARG A 112 -6.44 -15.92 2.93
C ARG A 112 -7.00 -15.20 1.71
N LEU A 113 -6.11 -14.83 0.79
CA LEU A 113 -6.46 -14.20 -0.47
C LEU A 113 -6.85 -15.21 -1.54
N ILE A 114 -7.40 -14.71 -2.65
CA ILE A 114 -7.77 -15.50 -3.82
C ILE A 114 -6.57 -16.22 -4.45
N ASN A 115 -5.35 -15.67 -4.33
CA ASN A 115 -4.11 -16.29 -4.79
C ASN A 115 -3.60 -17.43 -3.86
N GLY A 116 -4.29 -17.69 -2.75
CA GLY A 116 -3.95 -18.72 -1.76
C GLY A 116 -3.00 -18.26 -0.66
N GLU A 117 -2.41 -17.08 -0.77
CA GLU A 117 -1.49 -16.49 0.21
C GLU A 117 -2.23 -15.71 1.31
N SER A 118 -1.53 -15.36 2.38
CA SER A 118 -2.07 -14.59 3.51
C SER A 118 -1.10 -13.47 3.94
N PRO A 119 -0.75 -12.52 3.05
CA PRO A 119 0.17 -11.43 3.38
C PRO A 119 -0.48 -10.36 4.26
N PHE A 120 -1.81 -10.35 4.35
CA PHE A 120 -2.59 -9.41 5.14
C PHE A 120 -3.28 -10.10 6.31
N CYS A 121 -3.52 -9.32 7.35
CA CYS A 121 -4.19 -9.79 8.55
C CYS A 121 -5.33 -8.86 8.96
N GLN A 122 -6.24 -9.40 9.75
CA GLN A 122 -7.07 -8.63 10.66
C GLN A 122 -6.39 -8.65 12.03
N THR A 123 -6.26 -7.47 12.64
CA THR A 123 -5.64 -7.28 13.96
C THR A 123 -6.72 -6.79 14.92
N PHE A 124 -6.82 -7.43 16.08
CA PHE A 124 -7.82 -7.13 17.10
C PHE A 124 -7.15 -6.56 18.34
N PHE A 125 -7.83 -5.64 18.98
CA PHE A 125 -7.41 -4.98 20.22
C PHE A 125 -8.51 -5.14 21.26
N ASP A 126 -8.17 -5.74 22.38
CA ASP A 126 -9.07 -6.00 23.50
C ASP A 126 -8.37 -5.48 24.78
N ASP A 127 -8.79 -4.31 25.23
CA ASP A 127 -8.24 -3.59 26.38
C ASP A 127 -6.72 -3.39 26.34
N VAL A 128 -6.17 -3.10 25.14
CA VAL A 128 -4.73 -2.86 24.97
C VAL A 128 -4.34 -1.54 25.64
N GLN A 129 -3.42 -1.61 26.62
CA GLN A 129 -2.89 -0.43 27.29
C GLN A 129 -1.72 0.17 26.52
N VAL A 130 -1.87 1.41 26.09
CA VAL A 130 -0.86 2.15 25.34
C VAL A 130 -0.42 3.38 26.13
N PRO A 131 0.85 3.47 26.57
CA PRO A 131 1.35 4.62 27.32
C PRO A 131 1.15 5.94 26.60
N LYS A 132 0.94 7.02 27.32
CA LYS A 132 0.76 8.38 26.77
C LYS A 132 1.95 8.87 25.95
N ASN A 133 3.16 8.45 26.28
CA ASN A 133 4.38 8.80 25.53
C ASN A 133 4.51 8.08 24.19
N ASP A 134 3.60 7.15 23.88
CA ASP A 134 3.50 6.50 22.56
C ASP A 134 2.47 7.19 21.62
N LEU A 135 1.89 8.31 22.04
CA LEU A 135 1.15 9.22 21.18
C LEU A 135 2.12 10.01 20.29
N VAL A 136 1.96 9.90 18.99
CA VAL A 136 2.74 10.70 18.02
C VAL A 136 2.06 12.05 17.81
N HIS A 137 2.84 13.13 17.92
CA HIS A 137 2.38 14.51 17.80
C HIS A 137 1.47 14.91 18.97
N ARG A 138 0.19 15.19 18.71
CA ARG A 138 -0.80 15.63 19.69
C ARG A 138 -2.08 14.82 19.57
N GLU A 139 -2.81 14.68 20.65
CA GLU A 139 -4.13 14.08 20.66
C GLU A 139 -5.05 14.80 19.67
N ASN A 140 -5.88 14.03 18.97
CA ASN A 140 -6.82 14.49 17.96
C ASN A 140 -6.14 15.12 16.70
N GLN A 141 -4.82 14.99 16.54
CA GLN A 141 -4.07 15.44 15.36
C GLN A 141 -3.55 14.26 14.50
N GLY A 142 -3.98 13.05 14.78
CA GLY A 142 -3.56 11.84 14.07
C GLY A 142 -3.89 11.85 12.59
N TRP A 143 -4.96 12.56 12.18
CA TRP A 143 -5.29 12.70 10.77
C TRP A 143 -4.24 13.50 9.98
N THR A 144 -3.65 14.51 10.59
CA THR A 144 -2.53 15.28 9.99
C THR A 144 -1.30 14.39 9.81
N VAL A 145 -0.94 13.62 10.82
CA VAL A 145 0.16 12.63 10.77
C VAL A 145 -0.11 11.59 9.69
N ALA A 146 -1.34 11.05 9.64
CA ALA A 146 -1.74 10.04 8.66
C ALA A 146 -1.62 10.54 7.21
N LYS A 147 -2.09 11.76 6.93
CA LYS A 147 -1.96 12.37 5.61
C LYS A 147 -0.50 12.48 5.18
N ARG A 148 0.38 12.85 6.08
CA ARG A 148 1.81 13.00 5.81
C ARG A 148 2.46 11.63 5.58
N LEU A 149 2.15 10.63 6.41
CA LEU A 149 2.63 9.26 6.23
C LEU A 149 2.21 8.68 4.87
N LEU A 150 0.95 8.89 4.46
CA LEU A 150 0.48 8.47 3.13
C LEU A 150 1.17 9.23 1.98
N GLN A 151 1.65 10.46 2.20
CA GLN A 151 2.51 11.14 1.23
C GLN A 151 3.88 10.46 1.14
N HIS A 152 4.48 10.04 2.27
CA HIS A 152 5.72 9.26 2.26
C HIS A 152 5.54 7.92 1.56
N GLU A 153 4.44 7.22 1.80
CA GLU A 153 4.09 5.98 1.08
C GLU A 153 4.05 6.19 -0.44
N ARG A 154 3.38 7.24 -0.90
CA ARG A 154 3.26 7.57 -2.34
C ARG A 154 4.55 8.12 -2.93
N SER A 155 5.30 8.90 -2.17
CA SER A 155 6.61 9.42 -2.59
C SER A 155 7.72 8.37 -2.52
N GLY A 156 7.42 7.17 -2.04
CA GLY A 156 8.19 5.95 -2.21
C GLY A 156 8.48 5.60 -3.69
N LEU A 157 7.91 6.37 -4.63
CA LEU A 157 8.47 6.59 -5.97
C LEU A 157 9.97 6.94 -5.97
N ALA A 158 10.52 7.44 -4.87
CA ALA A 158 11.96 7.52 -4.66
C ALA A 158 12.60 6.14 -4.39
N ALA A 159 11.83 5.15 -3.98
CA ALA A 159 12.28 3.76 -3.87
C ALA A 159 12.40 3.07 -5.24
N LEU A 160 11.81 3.62 -6.30
CA LEU A 160 12.11 3.22 -7.68
C LEU A 160 13.59 3.48 -8.07
N ALA A 161 14.27 4.35 -7.35
CA ALA A 161 15.71 4.57 -7.51
C ALA A 161 16.57 3.60 -6.67
N ASN A 162 15.99 2.89 -5.69
CA ASN A 162 16.69 1.95 -4.80
C ASN A 162 15.91 0.63 -4.76
N ALA A 163 16.41 -0.38 -5.45
CA ALA A 163 15.77 -1.66 -5.75
C ALA A 163 15.42 -2.58 -4.55
N ASP A 164 15.60 -2.14 -3.30
CA ASP A 164 15.50 -3.00 -2.12
C ASP A 164 14.32 -2.71 -1.17
N ALA A 165 13.44 -1.78 -1.51
CA ALA A 165 12.30 -1.42 -0.63
C ALA A 165 10.98 -1.97 -1.19
N ALA A 166 10.78 -3.28 -1.07
CA ALA A 166 9.61 -4.00 -1.60
C ALA A 166 8.30 -3.64 -0.89
N GLY A 167 7.45 -2.82 -1.53
CA GLY A 167 6.03 -2.65 -1.18
C GLY A 167 5.14 -3.74 -1.82
N PRO A 168 3.83 -3.80 -1.51
CA PRO A 168 2.91 -4.76 -2.12
C PRO A 168 2.91 -4.74 -3.66
N LEU A 169 3.10 -3.56 -4.28
CA LEU A 169 3.21 -3.38 -5.73
C LEU A 169 4.49 -3.98 -6.32
N GLU A 170 5.57 -4.05 -5.54
CA GLU A 170 6.85 -4.60 -6.01
C GLU A 170 6.83 -6.12 -6.12
N ARG A 171 5.98 -6.82 -5.37
CA ARG A 171 5.75 -8.26 -5.53
C ARG A 171 5.11 -8.58 -6.87
N ILE A 172 4.38 -7.62 -7.44
CA ILE A 172 3.58 -7.78 -8.67
C ILE A 172 4.30 -7.16 -9.88
N LYS A 173 5.57 -6.71 -9.76
CA LYS A 173 6.31 -6.24 -10.93
C LYS A 173 6.40 -7.39 -11.93
N PRO A 174 5.79 -7.26 -13.11
CA PRO A 174 6.09 -8.15 -14.22
C PRO A 174 7.59 -8.04 -14.47
N GLU A 175 8.27 -9.15 -14.62
CA GLU A 175 9.71 -9.19 -14.83
C GLU A 175 10.16 -8.14 -15.84
N ALA A 176 11.31 -7.52 -15.58
CA ALA A 176 11.78 -6.28 -16.20
C ALA A 176 11.94 -6.32 -17.72
N ASP A 177 11.85 -7.48 -18.38
CA ASP A 177 11.93 -7.62 -19.82
C ASP A 177 10.64 -8.15 -20.46
N TRP A 178 9.62 -7.30 -20.43
CA TRP A 178 8.39 -7.46 -21.18
C TRP A 178 8.65 -7.79 -22.68
N GLY A 179 9.68 -7.20 -23.29
CA GLY A 179 10.05 -7.47 -24.67
C GLY A 179 10.60 -8.88 -24.90
N THR A 180 11.36 -9.44 -23.96
CA THR A 180 11.84 -10.82 -24.02
C THR A 180 10.73 -11.81 -23.76
N LEU A 181 9.88 -11.58 -22.77
CA LEU A 181 8.69 -12.40 -22.56
C LEU A 181 7.82 -12.47 -23.81
N MET A 182 7.61 -11.32 -24.43
CA MET A 182 6.84 -11.19 -25.67
C MET A 182 7.45 -11.95 -26.84
N ARG A 183 8.74 -11.81 -27.05
CA ARG A 183 9.44 -12.57 -28.12
C ARG A 183 9.35 -14.07 -27.89
N HIS A 184 9.53 -14.51 -26.64
CA HIS A 184 9.44 -15.92 -26.28
C HIS A 184 8.06 -16.49 -26.59
N TYR A 185 7.00 -15.83 -26.14
CA TYR A 185 5.63 -16.31 -26.38
C TYR A 185 5.19 -16.19 -27.83
N LEU A 186 5.64 -15.19 -28.58
CA LEU A 186 5.31 -15.07 -30.01
C LEU A 186 6.09 -16.04 -30.88
N SER A 187 7.27 -16.52 -30.47
CA SER A 187 8.05 -17.52 -31.18
C SER A 187 7.52 -18.94 -31.05
N ASP A 188 6.91 -19.25 -29.88
CA ASP A 188 6.47 -20.61 -29.57
C ASP A 188 5.01 -20.89 -29.90
N TYR A 189 4.22 -19.86 -30.16
CA TYR A 189 2.81 -20.02 -30.50
C TYR A 189 2.52 -19.60 -31.95
N GLU A 190 1.97 -20.50 -32.75
CA GLU A 190 1.38 -20.22 -34.07
C GLU A 190 0.20 -19.21 -33.99
N ALA A 191 -0.11 -18.71 -32.82
CA ALA A 191 -1.26 -17.86 -32.55
C ALA A 191 -0.92 -16.35 -32.56
N GLU A 192 -0.12 -15.89 -33.51
CA GLU A 192 -0.02 -14.46 -33.79
C GLU A 192 -1.33 -13.95 -34.39
N THR A 193 -2.30 -13.67 -33.53
CA THR A 193 -3.53 -13.02 -33.96
C THR A 193 -3.38 -11.51 -33.95
N PRO A 194 -3.97 -10.77 -34.90
CA PRO A 194 -3.96 -9.29 -34.87
C PRO A 194 -4.46 -8.70 -33.54
N VAL A 195 -5.39 -9.37 -32.86
CA VAL A 195 -5.95 -8.97 -31.56
C VAL A 195 -4.90 -9.03 -30.46
N ILE A 196 -4.10 -10.08 -30.38
CA ILE A 196 -3.04 -10.23 -29.40
C ILE A 196 -1.97 -9.17 -29.66
N ARG A 197 -1.55 -8.99 -30.90
CA ARG A 197 -0.57 -7.97 -31.31
C ARG A 197 -1.02 -6.55 -30.89
N ASP A 198 -2.27 -6.19 -31.17
CA ASP A 198 -2.84 -4.89 -30.79
C ASP A 198 -2.81 -4.64 -29.30
N ARG A 199 -3.26 -5.60 -28.49
CA ARG A 199 -3.23 -5.50 -27.02
C ARG A 199 -1.83 -5.33 -26.48
N ILE A 200 -0.90 -6.10 -26.96
CA ILE A 200 0.51 -6.05 -26.58
C ILE A 200 1.10 -4.68 -26.92
N THR A 201 0.85 -4.20 -28.14
CA THR A 201 1.31 -2.90 -28.60
C THR A 201 0.76 -1.80 -27.71
N THR A 202 -0.55 -1.85 -27.40
CA THR A 202 -1.21 -0.88 -26.51
C THR A 202 -0.58 -0.86 -25.13
N VAL A 203 -0.38 -2.03 -24.49
CA VAL A 203 0.24 -2.13 -23.17
C VAL A 203 1.69 -1.61 -23.20
N SER A 204 2.46 -1.94 -24.25
CA SER A 204 3.83 -1.47 -24.42
C SER A 204 3.92 0.05 -24.58
N MET A 205 3.01 0.64 -25.37
CA MET A 205 2.92 2.10 -25.53
C MET A 205 2.57 2.81 -24.22
N LEU A 206 1.60 2.30 -23.48
CA LEU A 206 1.21 2.83 -22.17
C LEU A 206 2.36 2.73 -21.16
N HIS A 207 3.07 1.59 -21.13
CA HIS A 207 4.25 1.41 -20.28
C HIS A 207 5.34 2.43 -20.63
N ARG A 208 5.64 2.62 -21.90
CA ARG A 208 6.64 3.60 -22.34
C ARG A 208 6.24 5.04 -21.99
N ALA A 209 4.98 5.40 -22.18
CA ALA A 209 4.44 6.71 -21.80
C ALA A 209 4.55 6.93 -20.29
N PHE A 210 4.25 5.91 -19.47
CA PHE A 210 4.38 5.94 -18.01
C PHE A 210 5.83 6.19 -17.59
N LEU A 211 6.80 5.45 -18.12
CA LEU A 211 8.23 5.64 -17.82
C LEU A 211 8.72 7.04 -18.19
N LEU A 212 8.33 7.57 -19.35
CA LEU A 212 8.68 8.93 -19.78
C LEU A 212 8.06 9.99 -18.85
N THR A 213 6.84 9.76 -18.39
CA THR A 213 6.18 10.66 -17.44
C THR A 213 6.88 10.65 -16.08
N GLN A 214 7.32 9.48 -15.60
CA GLN A 214 8.13 9.38 -14.38
C GLN A 214 9.46 10.14 -14.53
N GLN A 215 10.18 9.94 -15.63
CA GLN A 215 11.45 10.64 -15.92
C GLN A 215 11.25 12.17 -15.95
N ARG A 216 10.19 12.64 -16.60
CA ARG A 216 9.85 14.07 -16.61
C ARG A 216 9.62 14.61 -15.21
N THR A 217 8.84 13.91 -14.39
CA THR A 217 8.57 14.33 -13.02
C THR A 217 9.81 14.34 -12.14
N LEU A 218 10.75 13.43 -12.36
CA LEU A 218 12.05 13.44 -11.69
C LEU A 218 12.91 14.65 -12.11
N ALA A 219 12.92 14.99 -13.40
CA ALA A 219 13.64 16.14 -13.90
C ALA A 219 13.06 17.50 -13.42
N GLU A 220 11.75 17.55 -13.20
CA GLU A 220 11.04 18.74 -12.69
C GLU A 220 11.21 18.92 -11.16
N ARG A 221 11.81 17.95 -10.44
CA ARG A 221 11.92 17.89 -8.97
C ARG A 221 12.82 18.95 -8.33
N ASP A 222 13.61 19.68 -9.09
CA ASP A 222 14.53 20.70 -8.52
C ASP A 222 13.82 21.88 -7.83
N HIS A 223 12.49 21.92 -7.85
CA HIS A 223 11.76 23.10 -7.39
C HIS A 223 10.57 22.91 -6.46
N GLU A 224 10.13 21.71 -6.03
CA GLU A 224 9.15 21.58 -4.93
C GLU A 224 8.60 20.16 -4.72
N VAL A 225 7.93 19.98 -3.56
CA VAL A 225 7.23 18.77 -3.05
C VAL A 225 6.50 17.99 -4.15
N PRO A 226 6.56 16.64 -4.13
CA PRO A 226 5.80 15.81 -5.08
C PRO A 226 4.32 16.14 -5.00
N GLY A 227 3.85 16.92 -5.96
CA GLY A 227 2.49 17.41 -6.01
C GLY A 227 1.49 16.31 -6.40
N ALA A 228 0.33 16.75 -6.84
CA ALA A 228 -0.80 15.93 -7.29
C ALA A 228 -0.46 14.90 -8.40
N ALA A 229 0.70 15.02 -9.08
CA ALA A 229 1.24 14.04 -10.02
C ALA A 229 1.38 12.62 -9.42
N THR A 230 1.59 12.48 -8.10
CA THR A 230 1.67 11.17 -7.44
C THR A 230 0.37 10.36 -7.55
N SER A 231 -0.78 11.03 -7.61
CA SER A 231 -2.08 10.38 -7.82
C SER A 231 -2.22 9.79 -9.22
N ILE A 232 -1.64 10.45 -10.24
CA ILE A 232 -1.60 9.94 -11.61
C ILE A 232 -0.77 8.66 -11.66
N PHE A 233 0.39 8.63 -10.99
CA PHE A 233 1.26 7.46 -10.99
C PHE A 233 0.57 6.25 -10.36
N LYS A 234 -0.02 6.41 -9.18
CA LYS A 234 -0.74 5.32 -8.52
C LYS A 234 -1.87 4.76 -9.39
N TYR A 235 -2.66 5.63 -10.02
CA TYR A 235 -3.75 5.23 -10.90
C TYR A 235 -3.25 4.49 -12.14
N VAL A 236 -2.32 5.10 -12.88
CA VAL A 236 -1.81 4.53 -14.14
C VAL A 236 -1.02 3.24 -13.89
N GLU A 237 -0.19 3.19 -12.84
CA GLU A 237 0.56 1.99 -12.50
C GLU A 237 -0.37 0.81 -12.17
N ALA A 238 -1.43 1.04 -11.39
CA ALA A 238 -2.40 0.00 -11.08
C ALA A 238 -3.08 -0.57 -12.32
N GLU A 239 -3.49 0.28 -13.26
CA GLU A 239 -4.09 -0.15 -14.53
C GLU A 239 -3.07 -0.84 -15.45
N LEU A 240 -1.85 -0.33 -15.49
CA LEU A 240 -0.78 -0.88 -16.33
C LEU A 240 -0.39 -2.29 -15.88
N VAL A 241 -0.15 -2.50 -14.58
CA VAL A 241 0.21 -3.83 -14.04
C VAL A 241 -0.90 -4.85 -14.30
N LYS A 242 -2.17 -4.48 -14.10
CA LYS A 242 -3.30 -5.36 -14.43
C LYS A 242 -3.32 -5.72 -15.91
N SER A 243 -3.15 -4.71 -16.78
CA SER A 243 -3.16 -4.91 -18.24
C SER A 243 -1.99 -5.77 -18.72
N GLN A 244 -0.80 -5.62 -18.10
CA GLN A 244 0.36 -6.45 -18.42
C GLN A 244 0.13 -7.92 -18.05
N LEU A 245 -0.37 -8.18 -16.83
CA LEU A 245 -0.67 -9.54 -16.39
C LEU A 245 -1.80 -10.17 -17.21
N GLU A 246 -2.83 -9.43 -17.54
CA GLU A 246 -3.90 -9.88 -18.43
C GLU A 246 -3.38 -10.22 -19.84
N ALA A 247 -2.50 -9.39 -20.39
CA ALA A 247 -1.88 -9.70 -21.70
C ALA A 247 -1.05 -10.98 -21.65
N GLN A 248 -0.34 -11.24 -20.54
CA GLN A 248 0.37 -12.52 -20.33
C GLN A 248 -0.59 -13.70 -20.26
N GLN A 249 -1.76 -13.56 -19.61
CA GLN A 249 -2.79 -14.59 -19.59
C GLN A 249 -3.30 -14.91 -21.03
N TRP A 250 -3.51 -13.89 -21.82
CA TRP A 250 -3.97 -14.05 -23.21
C TRP A 250 -2.95 -14.80 -24.09
N LEU A 251 -1.66 -14.52 -23.89
CA LEU A 251 -0.59 -15.21 -24.61
C LEU A 251 -0.52 -16.70 -24.29
N ARG A 252 -0.82 -17.07 -23.04
CA ARG A 252 -0.80 -18.47 -22.57
C ARG A 252 -2.05 -19.25 -22.93
N GLY A 253 -3.12 -18.61 -23.35
CA GLY A 253 -4.37 -19.27 -23.70
C GLY A 253 -4.91 -20.16 -22.58
N SER A 254 -5.14 -21.43 -22.85
CA SER A 254 -5.68 -22.38 -21.86
C SER A 254 -4.75 -22.67 -20.68
N GLN A 255 -3.43 -22.51 -20.84
CA GLN A 255 -2.46 -22.67 -19.74
C GLN A 255 -2.63 -21.61 -18.66
N ALA A 256 -3.19 -20.45 -19.00
CA ALA A 256 -3.52 -19.39 -18.04
C ALA A 256 -4.66 -19.74 -17.08
N LEU A 257 -5.37 -20.84 -17.30
CA LEU A 257 -6.43 -21.33 -16.40
C LEU A 257 -5.91 -22.24 -15.28
N GLY A 258 -4.62 -22.61 -15.32
CA GLY A 258 -4.00 -23.48 -14.32
C GLY A 258 -3.95 -22.86 -12.94
N TRP A 259 -4.28 -23.66 -11.94
CA TRP A 259 -4.15 -23.29 -10.52
C TRP A 259 -3.18 -24.21 -9.79
N GLU A 260 -3.24 -25.49 -10.09
CA GLU A 260 -2.38 -26.56 -9.59
C GLU A 260 -2.44 -27.75 -10.54
N GLY A 261 -1.51 -28.70 -10.42
CA GLY A 261 -1.50 -29.94 -11.19
C GLY A 261 -0.25 -30.10 -12.08
N GLU A 262 0.00 -31.33 -12.52
CA GLU A 262 1.21 -31.72 -13.26
C GLU A 262 1.30 -31.15 -14.70
N GLY A 263 0.18 -30.63 -15.22
CA GLY A 263 0.13 -30.03 -16.58
C GLY A 263 0.60 -28.58 -16.66
N PHE A 264 1.06 -27.99 -15.55
CA PHE A 264 1.45 -26.59 -15.46
C PHE A 264 2.83 -26.47 -14.79
N ASP A 265 3.69 -25.61 -15.33
CA ASP A 265 4.94 -25.32 -14.65
C ASP A 265 4.78 -24.32 -13.48
N ALA A 266 5.81 -24.24 -12.64
CA ALA A 266 5.76 -23.38 -11.44
C ALA A 266 5.63 -21.90 -11.77
N GLU A 267 6.20 -21.43 -12.89
CA GLU A 267 6.15 -20.04 -13.31
C GLU A 267 4.76 -19.69 -13.87
N GLU A 268 4.13 -20.58 -14.62
CA GLU A 268 2.74 -20.43 -15.06
C GLU A 268 1.79 -20.27 -13.89
N LEU A 269 1.90 -21.15 -12.88
CA LEU A 269 1.06 -21.10 -11.68
C LEU A 269 1.31 -19.81 -10.87
N LYS A 270 2.57 -19.38 -10.75
CA LYS A 270 2.93 -18.12 -10.09
C LYS A 270 2.33 -16.92 -10.81
N MET A 271 2.42 -16.86 -12.12
CA MET A 271 1.87 -15.76 -12.92
C MET A 271 0.34 -15.69 -12.83
N ASN A 272 -0.33 -16.85 -12.79
CA ASN A 272 -1.78 -16.90 -12.59
C ASN A 272 -2.17 -16.33 -11.22
N ARG A 273 -1.45 -16.69 -10.17
CA ARG A 273 -1.66 -16.13 -8.81
C ARG A 273 -1.40 -14.64 -8.75
N LEU A 274 -0.33 -14.15 -9.38
CA LEU A 274 -0.03 -12.72 -9.48
C LEU A 274 -1.13 -11.94 -10.21
N ASN A 275 -1.72 -12.51 -11.27
CA ASN A 275 -2.84 -11.88 -11.96
C ASN A 275 -4.07 -11.68 -11.04
N TYR A 276 -4.37 -12.66 -10.17
CA TYR A 276 -5.44 -12.49 -9.18
C TYR A 276 -5.07 -11.45 -8.10
N GLU A 277 -3.86 -11.48 -7.60
CA GLU A 277 -3.38 -10.51 -6.60
C GLU A 277 -3.43 -9.07 -7.13
N ALA A 278 -3.05 -8.88 -8.39
CA ALA A 278 -3.02 -7.57 -9.04
C ALA A 278 -4.37 -6.86 -9.09
N LYS A 279 -5.49 -7.58 -8.96
CA LYS A 279 -6.82 -6.94 -8.90
C LYS A 279 -6.97 -6.06 -7.66
N SER A 280 -6.24 -6.35 -6.58
CA SER A 280 -6.27 -5.58 -5.34
C SER A 280 -5.55 -4.22 -5.45
N ILE A 281 -4.62 -4.05 -6.38
CA ILE A 281 -3.80 -2.82 -6.48
C ILE A 281 -4.61 -1.58 -6.90
N SER A 282 -5.73 -1.76 -7.57
CA SER A 282 -6.65 -0.65 -7.87
C SER A 282 -7.51 -0.21 -6.66
N ILE A 283 -7.42 -0.94 -5.54
CA ILE A 283 -8.13 -0.66 -4.30
C ILE A 283 -7.16 -0.21 -3.20
N ALA A 284 -6.04 -0.90 -3.03
CA ALA A 284 -5.04 -0.66 -2.00
C ALA A 284 -4.38 0.73 -2.15
N GLY A 285 -3.96 1.34 -1.04
CA GLY A 285 -3.28 2.65 -1.05
C GLY A 285 -4.17 3.82 -1.51
N GLY A 286 -5.50 3.69 -1.39
CA GLY A 286 -6.52 4.57 -1.94
C GLY A 286 -7.00 4.09 -3.31
N SER A 287 -8.31 3.84 -3.44
CA SER A 287 -8.87 3.29 -4.66
C SER A 287 -8.64 4.20 -5.88
N ASN A 288 -8.72 3.61 -7.06
CA ASN A 288 -8.60 4.36 -8.31
C ASN A 288 -9.60 5.52 -8.39
N GLU A 289 -10.83 5.33 -7.88
CA GLU A 289 -11.88 6.36 -7.81
C GLU A 289 -11.45 7.52 -6.89
N VAL A 290 -10.83 7.21 -5.74
CA VAL A 290 -10.28 8.24 -4.83
C VAL A 290 -9.14 9.01 -5.53
N GLN A 291 -8.25 8.33 -6.27
CA GLN A 291 -7.18 8.99 -7.02
C GLN A 291 -7.75 9.89 -8.14
N LEU A 292 -8.74 9.42 -8.88
CA LEU A 292 -9.43 10.21 -9.91
C LEU A 292 -10.12 11.45 -9.31
N ASN A 293 -10.75 11.34 -8.15
CA ASN A 293 -11.32 12.48 -7.45
C ASN A 293 -10.23 13.50 -7.03
N ILE A 294 -9.08 13.03 -6.55
CA ILE A 294 -7.95 13.91 -6.20
C ILE A 294 -7.43 14.62 -7.46
N ILE A 295 -7.27 13.89 -8.56
CA ILE A 295 -6.84 14.45 -9.85
C ILE A 295 -7.84 15.51 -10.32
N ALA A 296 -9.13 15.17 -10.37
CA ALA A 296 -10.17 16.07 -10.81
C ALA A 296 -10.19 17.39 -10.01
N LYS A 297 -10.22 17.29 -8.68
CA LYS A 297 -10.39 18.45 -7.80
C LYS A 297 -9.11 19.26 -7.59
N ARG A 298 -7.98 18.59 -7.39
CA ARG A 298 -6.73 19.24 -6.95
C ARG A 298 -5.74 19.50 -8.09
N VAL A 299 -5.77 18.71 -9.15
CA VAL A 299 -4.88 18.89 -10.31
C VAL A 299 -5.57 19.70 -11.39
N LEU A 300 -6.82 19.31 -11.74
CA LEU A 300 -7.56 19.95 -12.81
C LEU A 300 -8.46 21.09 -12.36
N GLY A 301 -8.67 21.28 -11.05
CA GLY A 301 -9.52 22.32 -10.50
C GLY A 301 -11.00 22.21 -10.90
N LEU A 302 -11.48 20.98 -11.17
CA LEU A 302 -12.86 20.78 -11.52
C LEU A 302 -13.78 21.01 -10.31
N PRO A 303 -14.99 21.53 -10.51
CA PRO A 303 -15.93 21.80 -9.43
C PRO A 303 -16.40 20.50 -8.76
N ASP A 304 -16.82 20.65 -7.49
CA ASP A 304 -17.56 19.58 -6.81
C ASP A 304 -18.91 19.40 -7.51
N GLY A 305 -19.25 18.18 -7.88
CA GLY A 305 -20.53 17.81 -8.49
C GLY A 305 -21.67 17.79 -7.47
#